data_b39b03992feb5d446106314a47418d53
#
_entry.id   b39b03992feb5d446106314a47418d53
#
_cell.length_a   1.000
_cell.length_b   1.000
_cell.length_c   1.000
_cell.angle_alpha   90.00
_cell.angle_beta   90.00
_cell.angle_gamma   90.00
#
_symmetry.space_group_name_H-M   'P 1'
#
loop_
_entity.id
_entity.type
_entity.pdbx_description
1 polymer ?
#
loop_
_entity_poly.entity_id
_entity_poly.type
_entity_poly.pdbx_seq_one_letter_code
_entity_poly.pdbx_strand_id
1 'polypeptide(L)'
;MTNEQYYDLIKPYEDARRVLNTRLEVLNHSLYKEKNVSGPIHNIQSRLKEKRSIEDKLRRLGFTDSIANARNELQDIAGIRVICYFVDDIYNMVNILKRQTDLVEIKEKDYILSPKPNGYRSLHLVLGIPVYCLDTMEYFPVEVQFRTMAMDFWASMEHRVCYKKQPENKDRLEAEFCRYAHILEEIENEF
;
A
#
# COMPACT_ATOMS: atom_id res chain seq x y z
N MET A 1 -10.03 -18.54 -13.25
CA MET A 1 -9.49 -17.60 -14.28
C MET A 1 -8.34 -18.28 -15.01
N THR A 2 -8.27 -18.21 -16.38
CA THR A 2 -7.13 -18.74 -17.16
C THR A 2 -5.90 -17.84 -16.99
N ASN A 3 -4.72 -18.28 -17.45
CA ASN A 3 -3.52 -17.43 -17.42
C ASN A 3 -3.66 -16.24 -18.39
N GLU A 4 -4.23 -16.45 -19.56
CA GLU A 4 -4.50 -15.40 -20.55
C GLU A 4 -5.40 -14.33 -19.96
N GLN A 5 -6.52 -14.72 -19.36
CA GLN A 5 -7.45 -13.83 -18.65
C GLN A 5 -6.77 -13.05 -17.51
N TYR A 6 -5.83 -13.68 -16.80
CA TYR A 6 -5.06 -13.00 -15.75
C TYR A 6 -4.13 -11.94 -16.36
N TYR A 7 -3.41 -12.25 -17.43
CA TYR A 7 -2.52 -11.27 -18.07
C TYR A 7 -3.29 -10.09 -18.68
N ASP A 8 -4.44 -10.33 -19.27
CA ASP A 8 -5.33 -9.28 -19.77
C ASP A 8 -5.86 -8.38 -18.62
N LEU A 9 -6.22 -9.02 -17.50
CA LEU A 9 -6.68 -8.31 -16.32
C LEU A 9 -5.60 -7.37 -15.75
N ILE A 10 -4.38 -7.87 -15.53
CA ILE A 10 -3.34 -7.12 -14.80
C ILE A 10 -2.67 -6.03 -15.63
N LYS A 11 -2.70 -6.10 -16.95
CA LYS A 11 -1.98 -5.18 -17.85
C LYS A 11 -2.30 -3.69 -17.57
N PRO A 12 -3.56 -3.24 -17.55
CA PRO A 12 -3.87 -1.84 -17.24
C PRO A 12 -3.54 -1.45 -15.79
N TYR A 13 -3.59 -2.38 -14.84
CA TYR A 13 -3.16 -2.14 -13.46
C TYR A 13 -1.63 -1.97 -13.36
N GLU A 14 -0.88 -2.68 -14.18
CA GLU A 14 0.57 -2.48 -14.28
C GLU A 14 0.90 -1.08 -14.80
N ASP A 15 0.17 -0.61 -15.81
CA ASP A 15 0.35 0.73 -16.35
C ASP A 15 -0.02 1.80 -15.32
N ALA A 16 -1.16 1.65 -14.64
CA ALA A 16 -1.56 2.55 -13.55
C ALA A 16 -0.52 2.60 -12.43
N ARG A 17 0.02 1.45 -12.02
CA ARG A 17 1.08 1.34 -11.01
C ARG A 17 2.35 2.06 -11.45
N ARG A 18 2.75 1.93 -12.72
CA ARG A 18 3.94 2.61 -13.27
C ARG A 18 3.76 4.13 -13.27
N VAL A 19 2.59 4.62 -13.71
CA VAL A 19 2.25 6.04 -13.71
C VAL A 19 2.37 6.61 -12.29
N LEU A 20 1.75 5.96 -11.30
CA LEU A 20 1.80 6.44 -9.91
C LEU A 20 3.20 6.32 -9.31
N ASN A 21 3.95 5.27 -9.61
CA ASN A 21 5.33 5.11 -9.12
C ASN A 21 6.23 6.25 -9.59
N THR A 22 6.22 6.56 -10.90
CA THR A 22 6.97 7.69 -11.46
C THR A 22 6.55 9.02 -10.82
N ARG A 23 5.26 9.21 -10.56
CA ARG A 23 4.74 10.41 -9.90
C ARG A 23 5.27 10.55 -8.47
N LEU A 24 5.31 9.46 -7.69
CA LEU A 24 5.89 9.45 -6.35
C LEU A 24 7.39 9.79 -6.37
N GLU A 25 8.14 9.29 -7.34
CA GLU A 25 9.56 9.61 -7.53
C GLU A 25 9.76 11.09 -7.85
N VAL A 26 8.95 11.65 -8.76
CA VAL A 26 8.98 13.08 -9.09
C VAL A 26 8.66 13.95 -7.87
N LEU A 27 7.65 13.58 -7.09
CA LEU A 27 7.29 14.29 -5.86
C LEU A 27 8.43 14.24 -4.84
N ASN A 28 9.05 13.07 -4.67
CA ASN A 28 10.20 12.91 -3.77
C ASN A 28 11.35 13.87 -4.12
N HIS A 29 11.67 14.01 -5.42
CA HIS A 29 12.71 14.94 -5.86
C HIS A 29 12.30 16.41 -5.76
N SER A 30 11.00 16.70 -5.85
CA SER A 30 10.48 18.08 -5.89
C SER A 30 10.30 18.72 -4.52
N LEU A 31 10.06 17.91 -3.49
CA LEU A 31 9.76 18.38 -2.13
C LEU A 31 11.00 18.87 -1.38
N TYR A 32 12.18 18.37 -1.73
CA TYR A 32 13.44 18.79 -1.12
C TYR A 32 14.37 19.36 -2.19
N LYS A 33 14.39 20.70 -2.27
CA LYS A 33 15.27 21.44 -3.21
C LYS A 33 16.66 21.73 -2.65
N GLU A 34 16.90 21.50 -1.38
CA GLU A 34 18.20 21.77 -0.77
C GLU A 34 19.20 20.69 -1.16
N LYS A 35 20.36 21.16 -1.66
CA LYS A 35 21.48 20.28 -2.01
C LYS A 35 21.93 19.51 -0.76
N ASN A 36 21.91 18.17 -0.84
CA ASN A 36 22.35 17.19 0.14
C ASN A 36 21.32 16.71 1.18
N VAL A 37 20.02 17.00 1.04
CA VAL A 37 18.99 16.35 1.87
C VAL A 37 18.22 15.35 1.00
N SER A 38 18.09 14.13 1.48
CA SER A 38 17.23 13.10 0.86
C SER A 38 15.79 13.56 0.90
N GLY A 39 15.02 13.26 -0.15
CA GLY A 39 13.57 13.52 -0.13
C GLY A 39 12.86 12.76 1.00
N PRO A 40 11.56 13.01 1.21
CA PRO A 40 10.78 12.39 2.31
C PRO A 40 10.66 10.86 2.19
N ILE A 41 10.89 10.31 1.01
CA ILE A 41 10.75 8.88 0.76
C ILE A 41 12.12 8.20 0.88
N HIS A 42 12.20 7.24 1.80
CA HIS A 42 13.33 6.36 1.95
C HIS A 42 13.35 5.25 0.89
N ASN A 43 12.19 4.63 0.61
CA ASN A 43 12.09 3.53 -0.34
C ASN A 43 10.68 3.40 -0.92
N ILE A 44 10.59 2.95 -2.18
CA ILE A 44 9.34 2.60 -2.84
C ILE A 44 9.42 1.16 -3.31
N GLN A 45 8.43 0.36 -2.91
CA GLN A 45 8.26 -1.01 -3.36
C GLN A 45 6.91 -1.13 -4.05
N SER A 46 6.85 -1.84 -5.16
CA SER A 46 5.58 -2.00 -5.88
C SER A 46 5.40 -3.42 -6.39
N ARG A 47 4.15 -3.87 -6.43
CA ARG A 47 3.80 -5.22 -6.88
C ARG A 47 2.45 -5.25 -7.56
N LEU A 48 2.27 -6.24 -8.43
CA LEU A 48 0.97 -6.73 -8.86
C LEU A 48 0.61 -7.96 -8.04
N LYS A 49 -0.67 -8.10 -7.74
CA LYS A 49 -1.18 -9.26 -7.01
C LYS A 49 -1.15 -10.48 -7.91
N GLU A 50 -0.57 -11.57 -7.42
CA GLU A 50 -0.50 -12.83 -8.14
C GLU A 50 -1.89 -13.42 -8.40
N LYS A 51 -2.05 -14.15 -9.50
CA LYS A 51 -3.30 -14.80 -9.91
C LYS A 51 -3.97 -15.56 -8.77
N ARG A 52 -3.21 -16.45 -8.11
CA ARG A 52 -3.71 -17.24 -6.99
C ARG A 52 -4.23 -16.35 -5.84
N SER A 53 -3.53 -15.25 -5.55
CA SER A 53 -3.93 -14.31 -4.49
C SER A 53 -5.22 -13.54 -4.84
N ILE A 54 -5.46 -13.27 -6.14
CA ILE A 54 -6.71 -12.69 -6.64
C ILE A 54 -7.86 -13.70 -6.46
N GLU A 55 -7.67 -14.93 -6.94
CA GLU A 55 -8.66 -16.01 -6.86
C GLU A 55 -9.04 -16.34 -5.41
N ASP A 56 -8.04 -16.46 -4.52
CA ASP A 56 -8.26 -16.72 -3.10
C ASP A 56 -9.01 -15.56 -2.41
N LYS A 57 -8.72 -14.32 -2.79
CA LYS A 57 -9.42 -13.16 -2.23
C LYS A 57 -10.87 -13.09 -2.70
N LEU A 58 -11.14 -13.31 -4.00
CA LEU A 58 -12.51 -13.37 -4.53
C LEU A 58 -13.33 -14.46 -3.85
N ARG A 59 -12.77 -15.67 -3.72
CA ARG A 59 -13.42 -16.80 -3.04
C ARG A 59 -13.76 -16.46 -1.59
N ARG A 60 -12.84 -15.82 -0.87
CA ARG A 60 -13.05 -15.39 0.52
C ARG A 60 -14.15 -14.33 0.65
N LEU A 61 -14.35 -13.52 -0.37
CA LEU A 61 -15.44 -12.53 -0.45
C LEU A 61 -16.75 -13.11 -0.98
N GLY A 62 -16.79 -14.40 -1.37
CA GLY A 62 -17.99 -15.07 -1.88
C GLY A 62 -18.23 -14.86 -3.39
N PHE A 63 -17.23 -14.39 -4.13
CA PHE A 63 -17.33 -14.16 -5.58
C PHE A 63 -16.66 -15.28 -6.39
N THR A 64 -17.14 -15.47 -7.61
CA THR A 64 -16.45 -16.33 -8.58
C THR A 64 -15.19 -15.66 -9.11
N ASP A 65 -14.22 -16.46 -9.56
CA ASP A 65 -12.90 -16.01 -10.04
C ASP A 65 -12.94 -15.51 -11.49
N SER A 66 -13.78 -14.51 -11.77
CA SER A 66 -13.91 -13.86 -13.08
C SER A 66 -13.15 -12.54 -13.15
N ILE A 67 -12.79 -12.10 -14.36
CA ILE A 67 -12.20 -10.77 -14.61
C ILE A 67 -13.15 -9.67 -14.11
N ALA A 68 -14.46 -9.80 -14.38
CA ALA A 68 -15.43 -8.81 -13.98
C ALA A 68 -15.47 -8.62 -12.45
N ASN A 69 -15.53 -9.72 -11.70
CA ASN A 69 -15.50 -9.66 -10.23
C ASN A 69 -14.17 -9.12 -9.71
N ALA A 70 -13.03 -9.49 -10.33
CA ALA A 70 -11.75 -8.94 -9.94
C ALA A 70 -11.68 -7.42 -10.12
N ARG A 71 -12.18 -6.89 -11.23
CA ARG A 71 -12.23 -5.44 -11.50
C ARG A 71 -13.18 -4.69 -10.57
N ASN A 72 -14.33 -5.27 -10.26
CA ASN A 72 -15.37 -4.59 -9.50
C ASN A 72 -15.13 -4.65 -7.98
N GLU A 73 -14.60 -5.76 -7.49
CA GLU A 73 -14.55 -6.04 -6.04
C GLU A 73 -13.14 -5.84 -5.44
N LEU A 74 -12.07 -5.84 -6.27
CA LEU A 74 -10.72 -5.74 -5.75
C LEU A 74 -10.09 -4.38 -6.06
N GLN A 75 -9.66 -3.69 -5.02
CA GLN A 75 -8.99 -2.38 -5.10
C GLN A 75 -7.45 -2.49 -4.90
N ASP A 76 -6.92 -3.70 -4.71
CA ASP A 76 -5.53 -3.97 -4.37
C ASP A 76 -4.83 -4.93 -5.36
N ILE A 77 -5.29 -4.95 -6.61
CA ILE A 77 -4.65 -5.70 -7.70
C ILE A 77 -3.26 -5.10 -7.97
N ALA A 78 -3.16 -3.77 -8.00
CA ALA A 78 -1.89 -3.06 -7.99
C ALA A 78 -1.64 -2.45 -6.62
N GLY A 79 -0.43 -2.59 -6.10
CA GLY A 79 -0.03 -2.07 -4.80
C GLY A 79 1.34 -1.40 -4.85
N ILE A 80 1.47 -0.28 -4.12
CA ILE A 80 2.71 0.42 -3.88
C ILE A 80 2.89 0.56 -2.37
N ARG A 81 4.08 0.33 -1.87
CA ARG A 81 4.48 0.64 -0.51
C ARG A 81 5.50 1.76 -0.55
N VAL A 82 5.19 2.85 0.13
CA VAL A 82 6.05 4.02 0.29
C VAL A 82 6.55 4.03 1.72
N ILE A 83 7.86 4.00 1.89
CA ILE A 83 8.51 4.08 3.20
C ILE A 83 9.09 5.47 3.33
N CYS A 84 8.59 6.24 4.29
CA CYS A 84 9.03 7.58 4.62
C CYS A 84 9.94 7.58 5.85
N TYR A 85 10.68 8.68 6.05
CA TYR A 85 11.50 8.84 7.26
C TYR A 85 10.61 9.17 8.46
N PHE A 86 9.65 10.09 8.33
CA PHE A 86 8.83 10.60 9.42
C PHE A 86 7.33 10.50 9.13
N VAL A 87 6.52 10.54 10.18
CA VAL A 87 5.06 10.52 10.08
C VAL A 87 4.54 11.74 9.33
N ASP A 88 5.12 12.91 9.55
CA ASP A 88 4.76 14.16 8.86
C ASP A 88 5.00 14.06 7.34
N ASP A 89 6.05 13.38 6.92
CA ASP A 89 6.31 13.11 5.50
C ASP A 89 5.17 12.31 4.86
N ILE A 90 4.63 11.32 5.60
CA ILE A 90 3.50 10.52 5.13
C ILE A 90 2.29 11.43 4.87
N TYR A 91 1.90 12.25 5.85
CA TYR A 91 0.73 13.12 5.72
C TYR A 91 0.92 14.19 4.64
N ASN A 92 2.13 14.74 4.52
CA ASN A 92 2.46 15.68 3.45
C ASN A 92 2.32 15.04 2.06
N MET A 93 2.87 13.85 1.86
CA MET A 93 2.77 13.12 0.59
C MET A 93 1.31 12.78 0.24
N VAL A 94 0.54 12.30 1.20
CA VAL A 94 -0.89 11.98 1.04
C VAL A 94 -1.68 13.24 0.65
N ASN A 95 -1.47 14.34 1.35
CA ASN A 95 -2.15 15.61 1.05
C ASN A 95 -1.81 16.14 -0.34
N ILE A 96 -0.55 15.99 -0.79
CA ILE A 96 -0.15 16.41 -2.14
C ILE A 96 -0.83 15.53 -3.19
N LEU A 97 -0.85 14.22 -3.01
CA LEU A 97 -1.52 13.30 -3.94
C LEU A 97 -3.03 13.60 -4.05
N LYS A 98 -3.70 13.86 -2.92
CA LYS A 98 -5.13 14.18 -2.87
C LYS A 98 -5.48 15.51 -3.55
N ARG A 99 -4.53 16.44 -3.69
CA ARG A 99 -4.72 17.71 -4.41
C ARG A 99 -4.53 17.60 -5.92
N GLN A 100 -4.03 16.48 -6.43
CA GLN A 100 -3.83 16.30 -7.87
C GLN A 100 -5.16 15.99 -8.54
N THR A 101 -5.57 16.87 -9.45
CA THR A 101 -6.93 16.88 -10.03
C THR A 101 -7.23 15.72 -10.97
N ASP A 102 -6.19 15.03 -11.45
CA ASP A 102 -6.30 13.87 -12.31
C ASP A 102 -6.32 12.54 -11.55
N LEU A 103 -6.16 12.57 -10.23
CA LEU A 103 -6.29 11.41 -9.36
C LEU A 103 -7.66 11.39 -8.67
N VAL A 104 -8.23 10.22 -8.51
CA VAL A 104 -9.49 10.04 -7.80
C VAL A 104 -9.23 9.30 -6.48
N GLU A 105 -9.50 9.95 -5.36
CA GLU A 105 -9.49 9.26 -4.08
C GLU A 105 -10.69 8.29 -4.02
N ILE A 106 -10.39 6.99 -3.88
CA ILE A 106 -11.40 5.93 -3.76
C ILE A 106 -11.64 5.57 -2.30
N LYS A 107 -10.57 5.47 -1.52
CA LYS A 107 -10.63 5.06 -0.12
C LYS A 107 -9.39 5.46 0.65
N GLU A 108 -9.59 5.88 1.90
CA GLU A 108 -8.51 6.08 2.87
C GLU A 108 -8.78 5.29 4.15
N LYS A 109 -7.72 4.75 4.74
CA LYS A 109 -7.71 4.14 6.07
C LYS A 109 -6.45 4.54 6.79
N ASP A 110 -6.62 5.30 7.85
CA ASP A 110 -5.52 5.77 8.68
C ASP A 110 -5.36 4.88 9.92
N TYR A 111 -4.44 3.93 9.81
CA TYR A 111 -4.01 3.09 10.94
C TYR A 111 -2.81 3.69 11.69
N ILE A 112 -2.39 4.92 11.38
CA ILE A 112 -1.43 5.67 12.20
C ILE A 112 -2.21 6.31 13.34
N LEU A 113 -3.30 7.02 13.03
CA LEU A 113 -4.20 7.61 14.03
C LEU A 113 -5.01 6.56 14.81
N SER A 114 -5.39 5.46 14.15
CA SER A 114 -6.21 4.39 14.75
C SER A 114 -5.56 3.03 14.49
N PRO A 115 -4.51 2.65 15.23
CA PRO A 115 -3.80 1.40 15.05
C PRO A 115 -4.72 0.18 15.18
N LYS A 116 -4.38 -0.90 14.50
CA LYS A 116 -5.09 -2.17 14.68
C LYS A 116 -4.80 -2.76 16.07
N PRO A 117 -5.67 -3.65 16.59
CA PRO A 117 -5.47 -4.26 17.92
C PRO A 117 -4.13 -4.97 18.12
N ASN A 118 -3.52 -5.48 17.03
CA ASN A 118 -2.21 -6.12 17.08
C ASN A 118 -1.03 -5.13 17.06
N GLY A 119 -1.28 -3.83 17.00
CA GLY A 119 -0.24 -2.79 16.90
C GLY A 119 0.16 -2.39 15.47
N TYR A 120 -0.51 -2.90 14.44
CA TYR A 120 -0.22 -2.54 13.05
C TYR A 120 -0.54 -1.07 12.79
N ARG A 121 0.43 -0.32 12.25
CA ARG A 121 0.34 1.09 11.86
C ARG A 121 0.71 1.24 10.38
N SER A 122 -0.08 1.99 9.63
CA SER A 122 0.16 2.38 8.24
C SER A 122 -0.98 3.30 7.77
N LEU A 123 -0.76 4.20 6.83
CA LEU A 123 -1.83 4.88 6.12
C LEU A 123 -2.05 4.18 4.77
N HIS A 124 -3.27 3.75 4.51
CA HIS A 124 -3.67 3.11 3.25
C HIS A 124 -4.51 4.08 2.44
N LEU A 125 -4.06 4.41 1.24
CA LEU A 125 -4.75 5.27 0.29
C LEU A 125 -4.98 4.49 -1.01
N VAL A 126 -6.23 4.35 -1.44
CA VAL A 126 -6.59 3.79 -2.74
C VAL A 126 -6.91 4.95 -3.69
N LEU A 127 -6.13 5.05 -4.75
CA LEU A 127 -6.29 6.07 -5.78
C LEU A 127 -6.70 5.43 -7.11
N GLY A 128 -7.66 6.03 -7.78
CA GLY A 128 -7.95 5.79 -9.19
C GLY A 128 -6.95 6.54 -10.04
N ILE A 129 -6.17 5.81 -10.81
CA ILE A 129 -5.13 6.35 -11.69
C ILE A 129 -5.64 6.31 -13.13
N PRO A 130 -5.62 7.46 -13.86
CA PRO A 130 -6.05 7.47 -15.25
C PRO A 130 -5.04 6.75 -16.14
N VAL A 131 -5.54 5.79 -16.91
CA VAL A 131 -4.77 5.10 -17.95
C VAL A 131 -5.43 5.36 -19.30
N TYR A 132 -4.67 5.89 -20.23
CA TYR A 132 -5.11 6.14 -21.60
C TYR A 132 -4.80 4.93 -22.48
N CYS A 133 -5.85 4.35 -23.06
CA CYS A 133 -5.74 3.29 -24.06
C CYS A 133 -6.30 3.81 -25.38
N LEU A 134 -5.43 4.22 -26.30
CA LEU A 134 -5.82 4.86 -27.58
C LEU A 134 -6.74 6.09 -27.31
N ASP A 135 -8.00 5.98 -27.69
CA ASP A 135 -8.96 7.08 -27.61
C ASP A 135 -9.84 7.05 -26.32
N THR A 136 -9.57 6.11 -25.43
CA THR A 136 -10.34 5.96 -24.18
C THR A 136 -9.45 6.12 -22.95
N MET A 137 -10.02 6.68 -21.90
CA MET A 137 -9.36 6.79 -20.60
C MET A 137 -10.21 6.08 -19.54
N GLU A 138 -9.58 5.19 -18.77
CA GLU A 138 -10.21 4.51 -17.64
C GLU A 138 -9.38 4.72 -16.37
N TYR A 139 -10.06 4.70 -15.21
CA TYR A 139 -9.40 4.75 -13.90
C TYR A 139 -9.19 3.35 -13.35
N PHE A 140 -7.94 3.06 -12.97
CA PHE A 140 -7.59 1.79 -12.33
C PHE A 140 -7.13 2.03 -10.88
N PRO A 141 -7.70 1.30 -9.90
CA PRO A 141 -7.33 1.46 -8.51
C PRO A 141 -5.91 0.94 -8.25
N VAL A 142 -5.15 1.75 -7.51
CA VAL A 142 -3.84 1.39 -6.95
C VAL A 142 -3.87 1.64 -5.46
N GLU A 143 -3.62 0.61 -4.64
CA GLU A 143 -3.47 0.77 -3.20
C GLU A 143 -2.07 1.24 -2.87
N VAL A 144 -1.95 2.37 -2.17
CA VAL A 144 -0.68 2.87 -1.64
C VAL A 144 -0.67 2.70 -0.13
N GLN A 145 0.34 1.99 0.38
CA GLN A 145 0.59 1.83 1.82
C GLN A 145 1.75 2.72 2.21
N PHE A 146 1.46 3.77 2.98
CA PHE A 146 2.47 4.65 3.55
C PHE A 146 2.87 4.17 4.93
N ARG A 147 4.15 4.07 5.19
CA ARG A 147 4.74 3.66 6.46
C ARG A 147 6.01 4.46 6.74
N THR A 148 6.35 4.60 7.99
CA THR A 148 7.72 4.93 8.37
C THR A 148 8.61 3.69 8.34
N MET A 149 9.92 3.88 8.51
CA MET A 149 10.87 2.76 8.60
C MET A 149 10.54 1.84 9.77
N ALA A 150 10.16 2.38 10.92
CA ALA A 150 9.77 1.60 12.09
C ALA A 150 8.47 0.81 11.87
N MET A 151 7.46 1.42 11.24
CA MET A 151 6.22 0.74 10.88
C MET A 151 6.46 -0.40 9.89
N ASP A 152 7.34 -0.22 8.90
CA ASP A 152 7.65 -1.27 7.92
C ASP A 152 8.49 -2.38 8.51
N PHE A 153 9.44 -2.06 9.39
CA PHE A 153 10.18 -3.04 10.18
C PHE A 153 9.22 -3.90 10.99
N TRP A 154 8.34 -3.28 11.79
CA TRP A 154 7.36 -3.99 12.61
C TRP A 154 6.48 -4.93 11.76
N ALA A 155 5.89 -4.41 10.67
CA ALA A 155 4.99 -5.19 9.82
C ALA A 155 5.69 -6.36 9.11
N SER A 156 6.97 -6.18 8.75
CA SER A 156 7.79 -7.22 8.12
C SER A 156 8.11 -8.34 9.11
N MET A 157 8.44 -8.00 10.35
CA MET A 157 8.75 -8.96 11.40
C MET A 157 7.51 -9.71 11.87
N GLU A 158 6.39 -9.01 12.09
CA GLU A 158 5.11 -9.61 12.46
C GLU A 158 4.68 -10.66 11.42
N HIS A 159 4.66 -10.27 10.15
CA HIS A 159 4.32 -11.19 9.07
C HIS A 159 5.23 -12.43 9.04
N ARG A 160 6.55 -12.24 9.20
CA ARG A 160 7.51 -13.35 9.16
C ARG A 160 7.39 -14.29 10.36
N VAL A 161 7.13 -13.75 11.54
CA VAL A 161 7.06 -14.52 12.79
C VAL A 161 5.71 -15.18 12.97
N CYS A 162 4.61 -14.44 12.75
CA CYS A 162 3.25 -14.92 12.97
C CYS A 162 2.78 -15.87 11.86
N TYR A 163 3.21 -15.67 10.60
CA TYR A 163 2.84 -16.57 9.49
C TYR A 163 3.38 -18.00 9.64
N LYS A 164 4.50 -18.19 10.37
CA LYS A 164 5.20 -19.49 10.51
C LYS A 164 4.89 -20.23 11.80
N LYS A 165 4.19 -19.63 12.77
CA LYS A 165 4.01 -20.23 14.10
C LYS A 165 2.61 -20.81 14.31
N GLN A 166 2.57 -21.92 15.08
CA GLN A 166 1.37 -22.67 15.37
C GLN A 166 0.40 -21.91 16.29
N PRO A 167 -0.91 -22.25 16.27
CA PRO A 167 -1.99 -21.52 16.98
C PRO A 167 -1.78 -21.35 18.49
N GLU A 168 -1.06 -22.28 19.13
CA GLU A 168 -0.89 -22.32 20.60
C GLU A 168 -0.13 -21.11 21.20
N ASN A 169 0.63 -20.36 20.37
CA ASN A 169 1.39 -19.18 20.82
C ASN A 169 0.89 -17.86 20.21
N LYS A 170 -0.24 -17.87 19.51
CA LYS A 170 -0.70 -16.71 18.74
C LYS A 170 -0.97 -15.50 19.62
N ASP A 171 -1.79 -15.68 20.68
CA ASP A 171 -2.21 -14.57 21.55
C ASP A 171 -1.02 -13.93 22.29
N ARG A 172 -0.07 -14.74 22.73
CA ARG A 172 1.17 -14.26 23.34
C ARG A 172 1.99 -13.43 22.37
N LEU A 173 2.14 -13.91 21.13
CA LEU A 173 2.88 -13.21 20.09
C LEU A 173 2.22 -11.89 19.69
N GLU A 174 0.88 -11.88 19.56
CA GLU A 174 0.14 -10.65 19.27
C GLU A 174 0.33 -9.62 20.38
N ALA A 175 0.30 -10.03 21.66
CA ALA A 175 0.58 -9.13 22.80
C ALA A 175 2.03 -8.60 22.78
N GLU A 176 3.01 -9.46 22.48
CA GLU A 176 4.41 -9.05 22.36
C GLU A 176 4.60 -8.07 21.19
N PHE A 177 4.00 -8.32 20.02
CA PHE A 177 4.09 -7.41 18.87
C PHE A 177 3.37 -6.08 19.13
N CYS A 178 2.25 -6.08 19.84
CA CYS A 178 1.60 -4.86 20.29
C CYS A 178 2.53 -4.00 21.16
N ARG A 179 3.23 -4.61 22.12
CA ARG A 179 4.23 -3.93 22.95
C ARG A 179 5.40 -3.38 22.13
N TYR A 180 5.89 -4.14 21.13
CA TYR A 180 6.98 -3.68 20.25
C TYR A 180 6.54 -2.50 19.38
N ALA A 181 5.28 -2.46 18.94
CA ALA A 181 4.73 -1.32 18.22
C ALA A 181 4.79 -0.02 19.05
N HIS A 182 4.43 -0.08 20.34
CA HIS A 182 4.53 1.07 21.24
C HIS A 182 5.98 1.53 21.45
N ILE A 183 6.91 0.60 21.66
CA ILE A 183 8.33 0.97 21.82
C ILE A 183 8.86 1.67 20.56
N LEU A 184 8.52 1.16 19.37
CA LEU A 184 8.93 1.77 18.11
C LEU A 184 8.29 3.15 17.91
N GLU A 185 7.04 3.33 18.33
CA GLU A 185 6.36 4.63 18.31
C GLU A 185 7.00 5.65 19.26
N GLU A 186 7.36 5.22 20.47
CA GLU A 186 8.10 6.08 21.42
C GLU A 186 9.44 6.54 20.82
N ILE A 187 10.19 5.64 20.20
CA ILE A 187 11.44 5.98 19.52
C ILE A 187 11.22 6.95 18.37
N GLU A 188 10.18 6.75 17.55
CA GLU A 188 9.84 7.67 16.44
C GLU A 188 9.49 9.10 16.93
N ASN A 189 8.86 9.21 18.08
CA ASN A 189 8.43 10.50 18.64
C ASN A 189 9.57 11.31 19.28
N GLU A 190 10.76 10.73 19.45
CA GLU A 190 11.95 11.42 19.94
C GLU A 190 12.69 12.20 18.85
N PHE A 191 12.38 11.96 17.57
CA PHE A 191 13.00 12.61 16.41
C PHE A 191 12.10 13.65 15.76
#